data_c1db2345a87798d141e9c85733e6fc0c
#
_entry.id   c1db2345a87798d141e9c85733e6fc0c
#
_cell.length_a   1.000
_cell.length_b   1.000
_cell.length_c   1.000
_cell.angle_alpha   90.00
_cell.angle_beta   90.00
_cell.angle_gamma   90.00
#
_symmetry.space_group_name_H-M   'P 1'
#
loop_
_entity.id
_entity.type
_entity.pdbx_description
1 polymer ?
#
loop_
_entity_poly.entity_id
_entity_poly.type
_entity_poly.pdbx_seq_one_letter_code
_entity_poly.pdbx_strand_id
1 'polypeptide(L)'
;PFYVLGPLVTDIFPGYDHITSCIGATAAGYHGAAMLCYVTPKEHLGLPKKDDVKQGCIAYKIAAHAADVALGIPGTRDRDDELTKARAALNWQKHFDLSFDPDTARAYHDEDLDVDTDFCAMCGHDWCSVRISKEIVEFTSGKDQNYQWDKARVSAALTPEQQEILNKRGVLSPEEIHRLAAKTKKVM
;
A
#
# COMPACT_ATOMS: atom_id res chain seq x y z
N PRO A 1 3.96 -32.56 -10.19
CA PRO A 1 3.52 -31.33 -9.52
C PRO A 1 2.72 -31.71 -8.28
N PHE A 2 2.84 -30.96 -7.20
CA PHE A 2 2.00 -31.14 -6.04
C PHE A 2 1.26 -29.82 -5.66
N TYR A 3 0.13 -30.02 -5.04
CA TYR A 3 -0.83 -29.01 -4.66
C TYR A 3 -0.86 -28.89 -3.14
N VAL A 4 -0.80 -27.66 -2.62
CA VAL A 4 -0.80 -27.38 -1.20
C VAL A 4 -2.05 -26.58 -0.82
N LEU A 5 -2.77 -27.06 0.18
CA LEU A 5 -3.94 -26.40 0.76
C LEU A 5 -3.61 -25.92 2.18
N GLY A 6 -3.84 -24.64 2.44
CA GLY A 6 -3.89 -24.04 3.76
C GLY A 6 -2.68 -24.31 4.67
N PRO A 7 -1.43 -24.07 4.25
CA PRO A 7 -0.26 -24.30 5.09
C PRO A 7 -0.16 -23.19 6.17
N LEU A 8 -1.03 -23.26 7.18
CA LEU A 8 -1.05 -22.35 8.31
C LEU A 8 0.27 -22.41 9.08
N VAL A 9 0.88 -21.27 9.34
CA VAL A 9 2.10 -21.18 10.16
C VAL A 9 1.80 -21.08 11.64
N THR A 10 0.55 -20.74 12.01
CA THR A 10 0.04 -20.66 13.38
C THR A 10 -1.47 -20.66 13.38
N ASP A 11 -2.08 -21.18 14.44
CA ASP A 11 -3.54 -21.22 14.65
C ASP A 11 -4.06 -20.14 15.58
N ILE A 12 -3.20 -19.21 15.99
CA ILE A 12 -3.51 -18.26 17.08
C ILE A 12 -4.53 -17.19 16.68
N PHE A 13 -4.80 -17.00 15.40
CA PHE A 13 -5.67 -15.92 14.89
C PHE A 13 -6.83 -16.44 14.02
N PRO A 14 -7.87 -17.09 14.60
CA PRO A 14 -9.09 -17.39 13.86
C PRO A 14 -9.68 -16.14 13.21
N GLY A 15 -10.11 -16.22 11.96
CA GLY A 15 -10.57 -15.09 11.16
C GLY A 15 -9.47 -14.43 10.30
N TYR A 16 -8.21 -14.83 10.50
CA TYR A 16 -7.05 -14.35 9.73
C TYR A 16 -6.29 -15.48 9.03
N ASP A 17 -6.94 -16.62 8.85
CA ASP A 17 -6.33 -17.83 8.29
C ASP A 17 -5.81 -17.61 6.86
N HIS A 18 -6.43 -16.73 6.08
CA HIS A 18 -5.94 -16.31 4.77
C HIS A 18 -4.56 -15.64 4.83
N ILE A 19 -4.23 -14.94 5.93
CA ILE A 19 -2.92 -14.31 6.15
C ILE A 19 -1.91 -15.34 6.64
N THR A 20 -2.24 -16.11 7.67
CA THR A 20 -1.33 -17.09 8.25
C THR A 20 -0.98 -18.19 7.26
N SER A 21 -1.92 -18.62 6.43
CA SER A 21 -1.68 -19.58 5.35
C SER A 21 -0.94 -18.96 4.15
N CYS A 22 -1.13 -17.69 3.85
CA CYS A 22 -0.38 -16.98 2.82
C CYS A 22 1.13 -17.02 3.11
N ILE A 23 1.53 -16.83 4.37
CA ILE A 23 2.93 -16.92 4.79
C ILE A 23 3.47 -18.33 4.51
N GLY A 24 2.75 -19.37 4.92
CA GLY A 24 3.14 -20.75 4.67
C GLY A 24 3.09 -21.15 3.19
N ALA A 25 2.12 -20.61 2.43
CA ALA A 25 2.00 -20.82 0.99
C ALA A 25 3.19 -20.21 0.23
N THR A 26 3.69 -19.04 0.66
CA THR A 26 4.92 -18.46 0.10
C THR A 26 6.12 -19.42 0.29
N ALA A 27 6.28 -19.97 1.49
CA ALA A 27 7.33 -20.94 1.76
C ALA A 27 7.15 -22.24 0.93
N ALA A 28 5.91 -22.74 0.85
CA ALA A 28 5.61 -23.93 0.04
C ALA A 28 5.92 -23.70 -1.46
N GLY A 29 5.54 -22.56 -2.02
CA GLY A 29 5.87 -22.15 -3.39
C GLY A 29 7.37 -22.07 -3.61
N TYR A 30 8.09 -21.44 -2.70
CA TYR A 30 9.55 -21.35 -2.74
C TYR A 30 10.22 -22.75 -2.73
N HIS A 31 9.65 -23.71 -2.01
CA HIS A 31 10.14 -25.10 -1.94
C HIS A 31 9.54 -26.05 -2.99
N GLY A 32 8.89 -25.51 -4.01
CA GLY A 32 8.51 -26.27 -5.22
C GLY A 32 7.06 -26.75 -5.27
N ALA A 33 6.16 -26.20 -4.47
CA ALA A 33 4.73 -26.42 -4.68
C ALA A 33 4.32 -25.83 -6.03
N ALA A 34 3.65 -26.64 -6.86
CA ALA A 34 3.24 -26.24 -8.20
C ALA A 34 1.90 -25.50 -8.22
N MET A 35 1.06 -25.74 -7.22
CA MET A 35 -0.27 -25.11 -7.07
C MET A 35 -0.54 -24.84 -5.61
N LEU A 36 -1.16 -23.67 -5.36
CA LEU A 36 -1.56 -23.22 -4.04
C LEU A 36 -3.09 -23.04 -3.99
N CYS A 37 -3.74 -23.64 -3.00
CA CYS A 37 -5.16 -23.43 -2.75
C CYS A 37 -5.36 -22.34 -1.74
N TYR A 38 -6.23 -21.39 -2.04
CA TYR A 38 -6.50 -20.27 -1.13
C TYR A 38 -7.33 -20.71 0.08
N VAL A 39 -7.16 -19.93 1.15
CA VAL A 39 -7.93 -20.02 2.39
C VAL A 39 -8.64 -18.69 2.59
N THR A 40 -9.84 -18.72 3.12
CA THR A 40 -10.65 -17.50 3.36
C THR A 40 -10.50 -17.02 4.82
N PRO A 41 -10.86 -15.75 5.14
CA PRO A 41 -10.93 -15.28 6.52
C PRO A 41 -11.90 -16.08 7.39
N LYS A 42 -12.87 -16.77 6.77
CA LYS A 42 -13.91 -17.55 7.47
C LYS A 42 -13.62 -19.04 7.56
N GLU A 43 -12.38 -19.43 7.31
CA GLU A 43 -11.98 -20.82 7.40
C GLU A 43 -12.34 -21.40 8.78
N HIS A 44 -13.05 -22.52 8.79
CA HIS A 44 -13.59 -23.17 10.00
C HIS A 44 -14.53 -22.35 10.89
N LEU A 45 -14.85 -21.10 10.54
CA LEU A 45 -15.74 -20.22 11.32
C LEU A 45 -17.13 -20.07 10.70
N GLY A 46 -17.24 -20.21 9.40
CA GLY A 46 -18.52 -20.04 8.71
C GLY A 46 -18.42 -20.17 7.20
N LEU A 47 -19.56 -20.08 6.54
CA LEU A 47 -19.62 -20.13 5.09
C LEU A 47 -19.09 -18.83 4.48
N PRO A 48 -18.02 -18.88 3.64
CA PRO A 48 -17.44 -17.69 3.03
C PRO A 48 -18.39 -17.04 2.02
N LYS A 49 -18.43 -15.72 2.00
CA LYS A 49 -19.11 -14.90 1.02
C LYS A 49 -18.15 -14.50 -0.10
N LYS A 50 -18.63 -13.81 -1.13
CA LYS A 50 -17.85 -13.36 -2.28
C LYS A 50 -16.60 -12.56 -1.85
N ASP A 51 -16.74 -11.64 -0.90
CA ASP A 51 -15.62 -10.79 -0.45
C ASP A 51 -14.57 -11.58 0.35
N ASP A 52 -15.00 -12.57 1.13
CA ASP A 52 -14.10 -13.48 1.83
C ASP A 52 -13.27 -14.30 0.83
N VAL A 53 -13.91 -14.78 -0.25
CA VAL A 53 -13.23 -15.50 -1.34
C VAL A 53 -12.25 -14.58 -2.06
N LYS A 54 -12.65 -13.33 -2.36
CA LYS A 54 -11.77 -12.33 -2.99
C LYS A 54 -10.51 -12.11 -2.13
N GLN A 55 -10.67 -11.91 -0.82
CA GLN A 55 -9.55 -11.71 0.11
C GLN A 55 -8.61 -12.93 0.11
N GLY A 56 -9.14 -14.14 0.18
CA GLY A 56 -8.35 -15.36 0.11
C GLY A 56 -7.56 -15.47 -1.20
N CYS A 57 -8.22 -15.24 -2.33
CA CYS A 57 -7.56 -15.27 -3.64
C CYS A 57 -6.43 -14.22 -3.76
N ILE A 58 -6.64 -13.01 -3.26
CA ILE A 58 -5.62 -11.95 -3.28
C ILE A 58 -4.44 -12.34 -2.40
N ALA A 59 -4.68 -12.83 -1.18
CA ALA A 59 -3.62 -13.28 -0.29
C ALA A 59 -2.73 -14.35 -0.96
N TYR A 60 -3.33 -15.29 -1.67
CA TYR A 60 -2.59 -16.36 -2.35
C TYR A 60 -1.92 -15.92 -3.65
N LYS A 61 -2.45 -14.91 -4.34
CA LYS A 61 -1.71 -14.24 -5.43
C LYS A 61 -0.44 -13.56 -4.90
N ILE A 62 -0.53 -12.92 -3.74
CA ILE A 62 0.64 -12.32 -3.07
C ILE A 62 1.64 -13.40 -2.69
N ALA A 63 1.19 -14.53 -2.12
CA ALA A 63 2.05 -15.65 -1.75
C ALA A 63 2.81 -16.23 -2.93
N ALA A 64 2.11 -16.51 -4.03
CA ALA A 64 2.71 -17.04 -5.25
C ALA A 64 3.73 -16.07 -5.85
N HIS A 65 3.36 -14.80 -5.97
CA HIS A 65 4.25 -13.76 -6.50
C HIS A 65 5.51 -13.59 -5.64
N ALA A 66 5.37 -13.58 -4.30
CA ALA A 66 6.51 -13.49 -3.39
C ALA A 66 7.46 -14.70 -3.52
N ALA A 67 6.91 -15.90 -3.71
CA ALA A 67 7.71 -17.11 -3.96
C ALA A 67 8.47 -17.02 -5.30
N ASP A 68 7.81 -16.58 -6.37
CA ASP A 68 8.43 -16.42 -7.69
C ASP A 68 9.55 -15.38 -7.68
N VAL A 69 9.35 -14.24 -6.98
CA VAL A 69 10.38 -13.22 -6.77
C VAL A 69 11.58 -13.80 -6.01
N ALA A 70 11.32 -14.55 -4.93
CA ALA A 70 12.37 -15.17 -4.12
C ALA A 70 13.17 -16.23 -4.89
N LEU A 71 12.52 -16.96 -5.81
CA LEU A 71 13.15 -17.92 -6.72
C LEU A 71 13.93 -17.24 -7.86
N GLY A 72 13.79 -15.95 -8.06
CA GLY A 72 14.46 -15.23 -9.15
C GLY A 72 13.92 -15.60 -10.53
N ILE A 73 12.64 -15.98 -10.64
CA ILE A 73 12.03 -16.32 -11.93
C ILE A 73 12.07 -15.10 -12.85
N PRO A 74 12.61 -15.22 -14.07
CA PRO A 74 12.73 -14.11 -14.99
C PRO A 74 11.39 -13.41 -15.26
N GLY A 75 11.36 -12.08 -15.18
CA GLY A 75 10.19 -11.25 -15.45
C GLY A 75 9.22 -11.08 -14.30
N THR A 76 9.38 -11.82 -13.19
CA THR A 76 8.47 -11.67 -12.03
C THR A 76 8.52 -10.30 -11.39
N ARG A 77 9.68 -9.66 -11.38
CA ARG A 77 9.86 -8.32 -10.81
C ARG A 77 9.43 -7.17 -11.72
N ASP A 78 9.19 -7.42 -12.98
CA ASP A 78 8.88 -6.33 -13.94
C ASP A 78 7.66 -5.50 -13.50
N ARG A 79 6.65 -6.17 -12.98
CA ARG A 79 5.44 -5.51 -12.46
C ARG A 79 5.72 -4.70 -11.19
N ASP A 80 6.53 -5.24 -10.26
CA ASP A 80 6.94 -4.51 -9.05
C ASP A 80 7.76 -3.27 -9.39
N ASP A 81 8.68 -3.39 -10.32
CA ASP A 81 9.53 -2.29 -10.77
C ASP A 81 8.71 -1.19 -11.44
N GLU A 82 7.73 -1.56 -12.28
CA GLU A 82 6.80 -0.58 -12.86
C GLU A 82 5.88 0.06 -11.82
N LEU A 83 5.40 -0.69 -10.84
CA LEU A 83 4.60 -0.17 -9.73
C LEU A 83 5.43 0.78 -8.86
N THR A 84 6.70 0.45 -8.61
CA THR A 84 7.63 1.32 -7.88
C THR A 84 7.85 2.64 -8.60
N LYS A 85 8.02 2.61 -9.93
CA LYS A 85 8.11 3.83 -10.76
C LYS A 85 6.82 4.65 -10.70
N ALA A 86 5.66 4.00 -10.76
CA ALA A 86 4.38 4.67 -10.63
C ALA A 86 4.22 5.35 -9.26
N ARG A 87 4.64 4.69 -8.17
CA ARG A 87 4.66 5.25 -6.81
C ARG A 87 5.61 6.46 -6.70
N ALA A 88 6.82 6.33 -7.21
CA ALA A 88 7.79 7.42 -7.20
C ALA A 88 7.34 8.65 -8.00
N ALA A 89 6.53 8.42 -9.03
CA ALA A 89 5.93 9.48 -9.84
C ALA A 89 4.60 10.01 -9.26
N LEU A 90 4.03 9.38 -8.22
CA LEU A 90 2.69 9.64 -7.70
C LEU A 90 1.61 9.53 -8.80
N ASN A 91 1.84 8.62 -9.75
CA ASN A 91 0.89 8.32 -10.82
C ASN A 91 -0.14 7.30 -10.30
N TRP A 92 -1.21 7.81 -9.71
CA TRP A 92 -2.25 7.01 -9.05
C TRP A 92 -2.94 6.06 -10.00
N GLN A 93 -3.30 6.48 -11.21
CA GLN A 93 -3.94 5.62 -12.19
C GLN A 93 -3.06 4.41 -12.51
N LYS A 94 -1.80 4.63 -12.88
CA LYS A 94 -0.86 3.53 -13.17
C LYS A 94 -0.59 2.66 -11.93
N HIS A 95 -0.61 3.24 -10.74
CA HIS A 95 -0.47 2.52 -9.47
C HIS A 95 -1.61 1.51 -9.28
N PHE A 96 -2.87 1.92 -9.55
CA PHE A 96 -4.02 1.02 -9.44
C PHE A 96 -4.01 -0.04 -10.55
N ASP A 97 -3.75 0.34 -11.80
CA ASP A 97 -3.72 -0.58 -12.95
C ASP A 97 -2.71 -1.72 -12.77
N LEU A 98 -1.62 -1.46 -12.07
CA LEU A 98 -0.58 -2.44 -11.77
C LEU A 98 -0.85 -3.25 -10.49
N SER A 99 -1.82 -2.87 -9.65
CA SER A 99 -2.11 -3.60 -8.42
C SER A 99 -2.81 -4.94 -8.69
N PHE A 100 -2.74 -5.88 -7.74
CA PHE A 100 -3.50 -7.13 -7.82
C PHE A 100 -4.97 -6.95 -7.52
N ASP A 101 -5.32 -5.90 -6.79
CA ASP A 101 -6.70 -5.51 -6.48
C ASP A 101 -6.86 -4.00 -6.70
N PRO A 102 -7.03 -3.56 -7.96
CA PRO A 102 -7.16 -2.16 -8.31
C PRO A 102 -8.40 -1.51 -7.68
N ASP A 103 -9.50 -2.25 -7.58
CA ASP A 103 -10.76 -1.74 -7.04
C ASP A 103 -10.63 -1.36 -5.56
N THR A 104 -10.02 -2.24 -4.76
CA THR A 104 -9.78 -1.96 -3.33
C THR A 104 -8.77 -0.83 -3.15
N ALA A 105 -7.71 -0.82 -3.95
CA ALA A 105 -6.70 0.25 -3.89
C ALA A 105 -7.30 1.62 -4.26
N ARG A 106 -8.13 1.67 -5.30
CA ARG A 106 -8.87 2.87 -5.71
C ARG A 106 -9.85 3.30 -4.62
N ALA A 107 -10.65 2.39 -4.07
CA ALA A 107 -11.63 2.70 -3.04
C ALA A 107 -10.98 3.32 -1.79
N TYR A 108 -9.85 2.77 -1.33
CA TYR A 108 -9.12 3.35 -0.18
C TYR A 108 -8.51 4.71 -0.48
N HIS A 109 -8.01 4.91 -1.70
CA HIS A 109 -7.49 6.22 -2.10
C HIS A 109 -8.61 7.26 -2.14
N ASP A 110 -9.73 6.93 -2.78
CA ASP A 110 -10.85 7.85 -3.00
C ASP A 110 -11.64 8.11 -1.71
N GLU A 111 -11.65 7.17 -0.75
CA GLU A 111 -12.18 7.38 0.61
C GLU A 111 -11.48 8.55 1.30
N ASP A 112 -10.19 8.72 1.02
CA ASP A 112 -9.38 9.78 1.61
C ASP A 112 -9.24 11.01 0.71
N LEU A 113 -9.02 10.88 -0.55
CA LEU A 113 -8.87 11.97 -1.53
C LEU A 113 -9.55 11.56 -2.82
N ASP A 114 -10.70 12.14 -3.12
CA ASP A 114 -11.44 11.88 -4.36
C ASP A 114 -10.80 12.55 -5.59
N VAL A 115 -9.48 12.73 -5.56
CA VAL A 115 -8.69 13.32 -6.65
C VAL A 115 -7.25 12.82 -6.62
N ASP A 116 -6.66 12.65 -7.80
CA ASP A 116 -5.24 12.33 -7.93
C ASP A 116 -4.38 13.54 -7.58
N THR A 117 -3.56 13.41 -6.54
CA THR A 117 -2.69 14.47 -6.02
C THR A 117 -1.20 14.10 -6.19
N ASP A 118 -0.32 15.08 -6.02
CA ASP A 118 1.13 14.89 -5.99
C ASP A 118 1.67 14.48 -4.60
N PHE A 119 0.79 13.97 -3.74
CA PHE A 119 1.10 13.45 -2.41
C PHE A 119 0.11 12.35 -2.02
N CYS A 120 0.40 11.58 -0.97
CA CYS A 120 -0.54 10.60 -0.43
C CYS A 120 -1.34 11.18 0.75
N ALA A 121 -2.61 10.76 0.89
CA ALA A 121 -3.50 11.22 1.96
C ALA A 121 -2.95 10.94 3.36
N MET A 122 -2.21 9.84 3.54
CA MET A 122 -1.65 9.45 4.83
C MET A 122 -0.65 10.47 5.38
N CYS A 123 0.25 11.00 4.53
CA CYS A 123 1.25 11.98 4.93
C CYS A 123 0.77 13.42 4.78
N GLY A 124 -0.20 13.65 3.89
CA GLY A 124 -0.61 14.97 3.47
C GLY A 124 0.44 15.67 2.62
N HIS A 125 0.07 16.86 2.13
CA HIS A 125 0.90 17.62 1.20
C HIS A 125 2.29 17.97 1.78
N ASP A 126 2.37 18.46 3.01
CA ASP A 126 3.60 19.02 3.58
C ASP A 126 4.60 17.96 4.06
N TRP A 127 4.16 16.71 4.19
CA TRP A 127 4.98 15.64 4.80
C TRP A 127 5.15 14.39 3.93
N CYS A 128 4.70 14.44 2.68
CA CYS A 128 4.91 13.34 1.75
C CYS A 128 6.39 13.24 1.39
N SER A 129 7.07 12.21 1.89
CA SER A 129 8.49 11.98 1.65
C SER A 129 8.84 11.82 0.16
N VAL A 130 7.93 11.26 -0.63
CA VAL A 130 8.12 11.12 -2.09
C VAL A 130 8.13 12.49 -2.76
N ARG A 131 7.17 13.36 -2.44
CA ARG A 131 7.11 14.72 -2.96
C ARG A 131 8.32 15.54 -2.52
N ILE A 132 8.65 15.53 -1.22
CA ILE A 132 9.81 16.24 -0.68
C ILE A 132 11.11 15.78 -1.35
N SER A 133 11.30 14.46 -1.51
CA SER A 133 12.48 13.92 -2.19
C SER A 133 12.58 14.38 -3.63
N LYS A 134 11.46 14.42 -4.36
CA LYS A 134 11.39 14.92 -5.73
C LYS A 134 11.80 16.40 -5.81
N GLU A 135 11.26 17.24 -4.93
CA GLU A 135 11.61 18.66 -4.85
C GLU A 135 13.09 18.88 -4.53
N ILE A 136 13.66 18.09 -3.60
CA ILE A 136 15.08 18.16 -3.27
C ILE A 136 15.94 17.81 -4.49
N VAL A 137 15.58 16.75 -5.23
CA VAL A 137 16.30 16.36 -6.45
C VAL A 137 16.19 17.43 -7.53
N GLU A 138 15.03 18.04 -7.73
CA GLU A 138 14.81 19.14 -8.68
C GLU A 138 15.67 20.35 -8.29
N PHE A 139 15.68 20.72 -7.03
CA PHE A 139 16.52 21.81 -6.48
C PHE A 139 18.02 21.53 -6.67
N THR A 140 18.48 20.34 -6.28
CA THR A 140 19.92 19.99 -6.32
C THR A 140 20.44 19.73 -7.71
N SER A 141 19.56 19.34 -8.67
CA SER A 141 19.94 19.10 -10.06
C SER A 141 20.21 20.38 -10.86
N GLY A 142 19.95 21.56 -10.30
CA GLY A 142 20.13 22.86 -10.95
C GLY A 142 19.19 23.08 -12.15
N LYS A 143 18.21 22.24 -12.34
CA LYS A 143 17.24 22.36 -13.45
C LYS A 143 16.28 23.54 -13.27
N ASP A 144 16.09 23.99 -12.04
CA ASP A 144 15.31 25.18 -11.71
C ASP A 144 16.22 26.23 -11.07
N GLN A 145 16.79 27.14 -11.87
CA GLN A 145 17.62 28.25 -11.41
C GLN A 145 16.85 29.27 -10.55
N ASN A 146 15.52 29.22 -10.55
CA ASN A 146 14.63 30.14 -9.83
C ASN A 146 13.87 29.45 -8.69
N TYR A 147 14.26 28.23 -8.30
CA TYR A 147 13.61 27.53 -7.21
C TYR A 147 13.78 28.30 -5.91
N GLN A 148 12.74 28.95 -5.46
CA GLN A 148 12.62 29.49 -4.12
C GLN A 148 11.72 28.57 -3.33
N TRP A 149 12.20 28.08 -2.20
CA TRP A 149 11.40 27.36 -1.23
C TRP A 149 10.31 28.29 -0.71
N ASP A 150 9.13 28.20 -1.28
CA ASP A 150 7.98 29.02 -0.90
C ASP A 150 6.90 28.13 -0.30
N LYS A 151 6.66 28.28 1.01
CA LYS A 151 5.52 27.64 1.69
C LYS A 151 4.19 28.00 1.03
N ALA A 152 4.06 29.20 0.46
CA ALA A 152 2.87 29.63 -0.23
C ALA A 152 2.61 28.84 -1.53
N ARG A 153 3.66 28.36 -2.21
CA ARG A 153 3.53 27.52 -3.41
C ARG A 153 3.00 26.13 -3.07
N VAL A 154 3.37 25.63 -1.90
CA VAL A 154 2.94 24.34 -1.35
C VAL A 154 1.45 24.38 -1.00
N SER A 155 0.97 25.47 -0.37
CA SER A 155 -0.45 25.65 -0.04
C SER A 155 -1.32 26.02 -1.23
N ALA A 156 -0.75 26.59 -2.31
CA ALA A 156 -1.47 26.95 -3.53
C ALA A 156 -1.73 25.75 -4.46
N ALA A 157 -1.08 24.59 -4.21
CA ALA A 157 -1.27 23.39 -5.01
C ALA A 157 -2.58 22.64 -4.69
N LEU A 158 -3.20 22.92 -3.54
CA LEU A 158 -4.48 22.32 -3.15
C LEU A 158 -5.65 23.19 -3.61
N THR A 159 -6.62 22.58 -4.27
CA THR A 159 -7.90 23.27 -4.51
C THR A 159 -8.62 23.51 -3.18
N PRO A 160 -9.52 24.53 -3.09
CA PRO A 160 -10.33 24.73 -1.89
C PRO A 160 -11.11 23.48 -1.46
N GLU A 161 -11.57 22.68 -2.41
CA GLU A 161 -12.29 21.43 -2.17
C GLU A 161 -11.36 20.36 -1.56
N GLN A 162 -10.14 20.24 -2.05
CA GLN A 162 -9.13 19.34 -1.48
C GLN A 162 -8.74 19.73 -0.06
N GLN A 163 -8.62 21.04 0.18
CA GLN A 163 -8.34 21.56 1.52
C GLN A 163 -9.50 21.29 2.49
N GLU A 164 -10.73 21.39 2.02
CA GLU A 164 -11.92 21.11 2.82
C GLU A 164 -12.03 19.61 3.15
N ILE A 165 -11.70 18.73 2.20
CA ILE A 165 -11.63 17.27 2.41
C ILE A 165 -10.58 16.94 3.47
N LEU A 166 -9.38 17.49 3.37
CA LEU A 166 -8.31 17.31 4.36
C LEU A 166 -8.71 17.82 5.76
N ASN A 167 -9.39 18.96 5.83
CA ASN A 167 -9.86 19.52 7.10
C ASN A 167 -10.98 18.69 7.73
N LYS A 168 -11.91 18.17 6.93
CA LYS A 168 -13.01 17.32 7.43
C LYS A 168 -12.55 15.98 7.98
N ARG A 169 -11.43 15.45 7.52
CA ARG A 169 -10.90 14.14 7.89
C ARG A 169 -10.10 14.13 9.16
N GLY A 170 -9.74 15.30 9.68
CA GLY A 170 -8.87 15.37 10.82
C GLY A 170 -7.51 14.75 10.55
N VAL A 171 -6.95 14.93 9.35
CA VAL A 171 -5.54 14.69 9.12
C VAL A 171 -4.80 15.56 10.12
N LEU A 172 -4.22 14.90 11.11
CA LEU A 172 -3.51 15.56 12.19
C LEU A 172 -2.38 16.39 11.57
N SER A 173 -2.34 17.66 11.89
CA SER A 173 -1.18 18.49 11.54
C SER A 173 0.07 17.89 12.19
N PRO A 174 1.27 18.11 11.66
CA PRO A 174 2.50 17.66 12.29
C PRO A 174 2.63 18.09 13.74
N GLU A 175 2.13 19.27 14.07
CA GLU A 175 2.10 19.80 15.43
C GLU A 175 1.16 19.01 16.33
N GLU A 176 0.03 18.56 15.79
CA GLU A 176 -0.91 17.68 16.49
C GLU A 176 -0.35 16.28 16.68
N ILE A 177 0.34 15.74 15.67
CA ILE A 177 1.06 14.45 15.78
C ILE A 177 2.12 14.54 16.87
N HIS A 178 2.95 15.60 16.86
CA HIS A 178 3.96 15.82 17.89
C HIS A 178 3.34 15.99 19.29
N ARG A 179 2.24 16.71 19.40
CA ARG A 179 1.51 16.90 20.65
C ARG A 179 0.93 15.58 21.17
N LEU A 180 0.39 14.72 20.31
CA LEU A 180 -0.12 13.41 20.67
C LEU A 180 1.00 12.45 21.06
N ALA A 181 2.09 12.41 20.31
CA ALA A 181 3.26 11.61 20.62
C ALA A 181 3.91 12.01 21.97
N ALA A 182 3.92 13.31 22.30
CA ALA A 182 4.40 13.80 23.58
C ALA A 182 3.51 13.39 24.76
N LYS A 183 2.18 13.24 24.54
CA LYS A 183 1.25 12.70 25.53
C LYS A 183 1.47 11.21 25.79
N THR A 184 1.76 10.43 24.76
CA THR A 184 1.98 8.99 24.86
C THR A 184 3.26 8.66 25.63
N LYS A 185 4.30 9.50 25.51
CA LYS A 185 5.56 9.35 26.27
C LYS A 185 5.44 9.62 27.77
N LYS A 186 4.36 10.26 28.22
CA LYS A 186 4.12 10.53 29.66
C LYS A 186 3.38 9.43 30.39
N VAL A 187 2.95 8.38 29.69
CA VAL A 187 2.17 7.24 30.24
C VAL A 187 3.03 5.97 30.38
N MET A 188 4.31 6.04 29.96
CA MET A 188 5.34 5.04 30.25
C MET A 188 6.30 5.55 31.33
#